data_00fe0da623ab19cc44147c93cf9487dd
#
_entry.id   00fe0da623ab19cc44147c93cf9487dd
#
_cell.length_a   1.000
_cell.length_b   1.000
_cell.length_c   1.000
_cell.angle_alpha   90.00
_cell.angle_beta   90.00
_cell.angle_gamma   90.00
#
_symmetry.space_group_name_H-M   'P 1'
#
loop_
_entity.id
_entity.type
_entity.pdbx_description
1 polymer ?
#
loop_
_entity_poly.entity_id
_entity_poly.type
_entity_poly.pdbx_seq_one_letter_code
_entity_poly.pdbx_strand_id
1 'polypeptide(L)'
;MKTKNYVTDTHSLVWYFNESPRLSKKAAKIFEKTIKEGYIIIPTVVLAEIMHISKKGRITISFNETVKRIEESENFEIAPLDLEILKIADGIEYNLEMHDRLIAASALFYNVPVITKDEMLQDSGVCNTIW
;
A
#
# COMPACT_ATOMS: atom_id res chain seq x y z
N MET A 1 -17.21 -6.60 12.65
CA MET A 1 -15.84 -7.08 12.89
C MET A 1 -14.84 -5.98 12.59
N LYS A 2 -13.82 -5.87 13.41
CA LYS A 2 -12.74 -4.91 13.14
C LYS A 2 -11.88 -5.41 12.00
N THR A 3 -11.50 -4.50 11.10
CA THR A 3 -10.55 -4.80 10.04
C THR A 3 -9.19 -5.09 10.64
N LYS A 4 -8.60 -6.23 10.28
CA LYS A 4 -7.27 -6.64 10.74
C LYS A 4 -6.20 -6.53 9.66
N ASN A 5 -6.62 -6.39 8.42
CA ASN A 5 -5.73 -6.34 7.26
C ASN A 5 -5.92 -5.02 6.53
N TYR A 6 -4.84 -4.51 5.99
CA TYR A 6 -4.84 -3.27 5.23
C TYR A 6 -3.91 -3.40 4.04
N VAL A 7 -4.29 -2.77 2.92
CA VAL A 7 -3.37 -2.55 1.81
C VAL A 7 -2.62 -1.26 2.09
N THR A 8 -1.34 -1.21 1.81
CA THR A 8 -0.55 0.02 1.89
C THR A 8 -0.29 0.58 0.50
N ASP A 9 -0.26 1.91 0.39
CA ASP A 9 0.29 2.54 -0.82
C ASP A 9 1.81 2.71 -0.68
N THR A 10 2.44 3.24 -1.73
CA THR A 10 3.89 3.33 -1.81
C THR A 10 4.49 4.22 -0.74
N HIS A 11 4.00 5.46 -0.63
CA HIS A 11 4.60 6.42 0.29
C HIS A 11 4.36 6.06 1.74
N SER A 12 3.18 5.52 2.07
CA SER A 12 2.88 5.08 3.44
C SER A 12 3.87 4.01 3.90
N LEU A 13 4.18 3.04 3.04
CA LEU A 13 5.13 1.98 3.37
C LEU A 13 6.54 2.54 3.56
N VAL A 14 6.99 3.40 2.64
CA VAL A 14 8.31 4.03 2.72
C VAL A 14 8.42 4.86 4.01
N TRP A 15 7.40 5.66 4.30
CA TRP A 15 7.41 6.49 5.51
C TRP A 15 7.40 5.65 6.78
N TYR A 16 6.69 4.52 6.76
CA TYR A 16 6.70 3.61 7.91
C TYR A 16 8.10 3.03 8.14
N PHE A 17 8.74 2.53 7.07
CA PHE A 17 10.09 1.95 7.18
C PHE A 17 11.15 2.98 7.57
N ASN A 18 11.00 4.22 7.15
CA ASN A 18 11.93 5.30 7.48
C ASN A 18 11.58 6.04 8.78
N GLU A 19 10.54 5.63 9.47
CA GLU A 19 10.04 6.32 10.67
C GLU A 19 9.82 7.82 10.40
N SER A 20 9.29 8.13 9.21
CA SER A 20 9.10 9.50 8.75
C SER A 20 7.96 10.19 9.50
N PRO A 21 8.13 11.47 9.89
CA PRO A 21 7.03 12.25 10.48
C PRO A 21 5.91 12.58 9.48
N ARG A 22 6.10 12.29 8.20
CA ARG A 22 5.05 12.44 7.19
C ARG A 22 3.94 11.42 7.36
N LEU A 23 4.23 10.26 7.97
CA LEU A 23 3.22 9.28 8.31
C LEU A 23 2.38 9.81 9.47
N SER A 24 1.06 9.86 9.30
CA SER A 24 0.21 10.35 10.38
C SER A 24 0.32 9.44 11.62
N LYS A 25 0.03 9.99 12.78
CA LYS A 25 0.03 9.20 14.03
C LYS A 25 -0.97 8.05 13.96
N LYS A 26 -2.12 8.30 13.34
CA LYS A 26 -3.15 7.29 13.16
C LYS A 26 -2.66 6.16 12.24
N ALA A 27 -2.06 6.51 11.09
CA ALA A 27 -1.52 5.52 10.17
C ALA A 27 -0.39 4.71 10.81
N ALA A 28 0.52 5.36 11.55
CA ALA A 28 1.58 4.67 12.26
C ALA A 28 1.05 3.64 13.26
N LYS A 29 0.02 4.01 14.02
CA LYS A 29 -0.63 3.08 14.96
C LYS A 29 -1.27 1.90 14.25
N ILE A 30 -1.87 2.14 13.09
CA ILE A 30 -2.49 1.08 12.29
C ILE A 30 -1.43 0.10 11.82
N PHE A 31 -0.29 0.59 11.30
CA PHE A 31 0.83 -0.29 10.94
C PHE A 31 1.28 -1.14 12.12
N GLU A 32 1.55 -0.52 13.25
CA GLU A 32 2.03 -1.21 14.45
C GLU A 32 1.06 -2.29 14.93
N LYS A 33 -0.22 -1.96 14.98
CA LYS A 33 -1.24 -2.89 15.41
C LYS A 33 -1.44 -4.03 14.41
N THR A 34 -1.46 -3.70 13.12
CA THR A 34 -1.71 -4.67 12.06
C THR A 34 -0.58 -5.70 11.97
N ILE A 35 0.66 -5.26 12.16
CA ILE A 35 1.81 -6.17 12.17
C ILE A 35 1.70 -7.20 13.29
N LYS A 36 1.03 -6.88 14.38
CA LYS A 36 0.84 -7.80 15.52
C LYS A 36 -0.40 -8.69 15.37
N GLU A 37 -1.46 -8.20 14.75
CA GLU A 37 -2.77 -8.82 14.79
C GLU A 37 -3.30 -9.27 13.42
N GLY A 38 -2.68 -8.83 12.34
CA GLY A 38 -3.16 -9.11 10.98
C GLY A 38 -2.03 -9.01 9.98
N TYR A 39 -2.34 -8.55 8.77
CA TYR A 39 -1.38 -8.44 7.67
C TYR A 39 -1.44 -7.09 6.99
N ILE A 40 -0.26 -6.53 6.73
CA ILE A 40 -0.12 -5.43 5.78
C ILE A 40 0.08 -6.05 4.40
N ILE A 41 -0.84 -5.81 3.51
CA ILE A 41 -0.82 -6.35 2.14
C ILE A 41 -0.13 -5.33 1.25
N ILE A 42 0.91 -5.76 0.56
CA ILE A 42 1.73 -4.91 -0.31
C ILE A 42 1.51 -5.34 -1.75
N PRO A 43 0.75 -4.56 -2.54
CA PRO A 43 0.64 -4.84 -3.97
C PRO A 43 2.01 -4.77 -4.65
N THR A 44 2.30 -5.68 -5.58
CA THR A 44 3.59 -5.67 -6.27
C THR A 44 3.84 -4.37 -7.03
N VAL A 45 2.80 -3.64 -7.45
CA VAL A 45 2.96 -2.32 -8.06
C VAL A 45 3.62 -1.33 -7.09
N VAL A 46 3.37 -1.45 -5.79
CA VAL A 46 4.02 -0.64 -4.76
C VAL A 46 5.53 -0.89 -4.78
N LEU A 47 5.94 -2.15 -4.86
CA LEU A 47 7.36 -2.51 -4.94
C LEU A 47 8.00 -2.01 -6.24
N ALA A 48 7.27 -2.08 -7.35
CA ALA A 48 7.74 -1.54 -8.63
C ALA A 48 7.96 -0.03 -8.55
N GLU A 49 7.05 0.68 -7.90
CA GLU A 49 7.20 2.12 -7.71
C GLU A 49 8.38 2.46 -6.80
N ILE A 50 8.56 1.72 -5.71
CA ILE A 50 9.71 1.90 -4.81
C ILE A 50 11.02 1.71 -5.57
N MET A 51 11.12 0.67 -6.41
CA MET A 51 12.28 0.44 -7.26
C MET A 51 12.55 1.68 -8.14
N HIS A 52 11.52 2.19 -8.77
CA HIS A 52 11.62 3.33 -9.69
C HIS A 52 12.08 4.61 -8.98
N ILE A 53 11.43 4.99 -7.88
CA ILE A 53 11.75 6.23 -7.17
C ILE A 53 13.07 6.12 -6.41
N SER A 54 13.46 4.94 -5.96
CA SER A 54 14.75 4.69 -5.34
C SER A 54 15.89 4.93 -6.33
N LYS A 55 15.75 4.42 -7.55
CA LYS A 55 16.76 4.63 -8.60
C LYS A 55 16.89 6.08 -9.03
N LYS A 56 15.84 6.86 -8.85
CA LYS A 56 15.88 8.31 -9.11
C LYS A 56 16.39 9.13 -7.93
N GLY A 57 16.77 8.48 -6.83
CA GLY A 57 17.29 9.16 -5.65
C GLY A 57 16.25 9.95 -4.85
N ARG A 58 14.96 9.67 -5.09
CA ARG A 58 13.87 10.40 -4.41
C ARG A 58 13.55 9.89 -3.01
N ILE A 59 14.01 8.67 -2.70
CA ILE A 59 13.87 8.07 -1.38
C ILE A 59 15.21 7.48 -0.97
N THR A 60 15.44 7.32 0.33
CA THR A 60 16.70 6.81 0.86
C THR A 60 16.76 5.28 0.95
N ILE A 61 15.61 4.63 1.08
CA ILE A 61 15.56 3.17 1.14
C ILE A 61 15.64 2.58 -0.26
N SER A 62 16.46 1.55 -0.45
CA SER A 62 16.57 0.87 -1.72
C SER A 62 15.49 -0.21 -1.87
N PHE A 63 15.32 -0.70 -3.10
CA PHE A 63 14.43 -1.82 -3.35
C PHE A 63 14.85 -3.05 -2.55
N ASN A 64 16.15 -3.38 -2.55
CA ASN A 64 16.67 -4.56 -1.83
C ASN A 64 16.44 -4.46 -0.33
N GLU A 65 16.65 -3.28 0.26
CA GLU A 65 16.40 -3.06 1.68
C GLU A 65 14.91 -3.23 2.01
N THR A 66 14.04 -2.73 1.14
CA THR A 66 12.60 -2.87 1.29
C THR A 66 12.18 -4.32 1.29
N VAL A 67 12.64 -5.09 0.28
CA VAL A 67 12.32 -6.51 0.16
C VAL A 67 12.83 -7.29 1.38
N LYS A 68 14.06 -6.99 1.80
CA LYS A 68 14.65 -7.64 2.98
C LYS A 68 13.79 -7.43 4.23
N ARG A 69 13.36 -6.19 4.47
CA ARG A 69 12.51 -5.89 5.63
C ARG A 69 11.17 -6.61 5.56
N ILE A 70 10.59 -6.70 4.37
CA ILE A 70 9.34 -7.43 4.16
C ILE A 70 9.53 -8.92 4.44
N GLU A 71 10.58 -9.52 3.91
CA GLU A 71 10.86 -10.95 4.08
C GLU A 71 11.20 -11.32 5.53
N GLU A 72 11.81 -10.42 6.27
CA GLU A 72 12.14 -10.63 7.69
C GLU A 72 10.95 -10.45 8.62
N SER A 73 9.84 -9.92 8.13
CA SER A 73 8.62 -9.68 8.91
C SER A 73 7.57 -10.73 8.59
N GLU A 74 6.90 -11.24 9.63
CA GLU A 74 5.91 -12.30 9.45
C GLU A 74 4.56 -11.78 8.94
N ASN A 75 4.29 -10.49 9.13
CA ASN A 75 2.95 -9.92 8.92
C ASN A 75 2.88 -8.94 7.74
N PHE A 76 3.84 -9.00 6.84
CA PHE A 76 3.76 -8.37 5.54
C PHE A 76 3.49 -9.44 4.50
N GLU A 77 2.51 -9.19 3.64
CA GLU A 77 2.13 -10.12 2.59
C GLU A 77 2.15 -9.43 1.25
N ILE A 78 2.85 -10.01 0.28
CA ILE A 78 2.93 -9.45 -1.06
C ILE A 78 1.74 -9.96 -1.87
N ALA A 79 0.99 -9.02 -2.47
CA ALA A 79 -0.14 -9.31 -3.33
C ALA A 79 0.32 -9.23 -4.79
N PRO A 80 0.40 -10.36 -5.49
CA PRO A 80 0.82 -10.32 -6.89
C PRO A 80 -0.22 -9.61 -7.76
N LEU A 81 0.28 -8.86 -8.75
CA LEU A 81 -0.57 -8.25 -9.76
C LEU A 81 -0.92 -9.32 -10.78
N ASP A 82 -2.10 -9.89 -10.66
CA ASP A 82 -2.58 -10.95 -11.54
C ASP A 82 -3.75 -10.47 -12.41
N LEU A 83 -4.26 -11.37 -13.24
CA LEU A 83 -5.34 -11.05 -14.18
C LEU A 83 -6.62 -10.61 -13.45
N GLU A 84 -6.95 -11.23 -12.33
CA GLU A 84 -8.17 -10.87 -11.59
C GLU A 84 -8.13 -9.44 -11.07
N ILE A 85 -6.98 -9.01 -10.56
CA ILE A 85 -6.81 -7.64 -10.10
C ILE A 85 -6.86 -6.66 -11.29
N LEU A 86 -6.27 -7.03 -12.43
CA LEU A 86 -6.35 -6.21 -13.63
C LEU A 86 -7.79 -6.04 -14.12
N LYS A 87 -8.59 -7.08 -14.08
CA LYS A 87 -10.01 -6.99 -14.44
C LYS A 87 -10.76 -6.04 -13.53
N ILE A 88 -10.51 -6.08 -12.23
CA ILE A 88 -11.10 -5.16 -11.27
C ILE A 88 -10.66 -3.72 -11.59
N ALA A 89 -9.37 -3.53 -11.84
CA ALA A 89 -8.81 -2.21 -12.16
C ALA A 89 -9.43 -1.64 -13.43
N ASP A 90 -9.62 -2.45 -14.45
CA ASP A 90 -10.25 -2.04 -15.71
C ASP A 90 -11.70 -1.57 -15.47
N GLY A 91 -12.39 -2.18 -14.53
CA GLY A 91 -13.77 -1.83 -14.20
C GLY A 91 -13.94 -0.56 -13.37
N ILE A 92 -12.86 0.02 -12.84
CA ILE A 92 -12.92 1.26 -12.07
C ILE A 92 -13.15 2.44 -13.02
N GLU A 93 -14.29 3.09 -12.90
CA GLU A 93 -14.66 4.20 -13.78
C GLU A 93 -14.05 5.55 -13.39
N TYR A 94 -13.68 5.72 -12.12
CA TYR A 94 -13.05 6.94 -11.67
C TYR A 94 -11.67 7.11 -12.30
N ASN A 95 -11.33 8.33 -12.69
CA ASN A 95 -10.07 8.60 -13.39
C ASN A 95 -8.88 8.63 -12.43
N LEU A 96 -8.40 7.47 -12.08
CA LEU A 96 -7.20 7.30 -11.25
C LEU A 96 -5.97 7.08 -12.12
N GLU A 97 -4.82 7.57 -11.65
CA GLU A 97 -3.53 7.22 -12.21
C GLU A 97 -3.32 5.70 -12.07
N MET A 98 -2.49 5.12 -12.93
CA MET A 98 -2.31 3.67 -12.98
C MET A 98 -1.90 3.04 -11.65
N HIS A 99 -0.95 3.64 -10.93
CA HIS A 99 -0.53 3.11 -9.63
C HIS A 99 -1.69 3.07 -8.63
N ASP A 100 -2.41 4.17 -8.53
CA ASP A 100 -3.54 4.27 -7.59
C ASP A 100 -4.67 3.35 -7.98
N ARG A 101 -4.92 3.21 -9.27
CA ARG A 101 -5.93 2.29 -9.81
C ARG A 101 -5.61 0.84 -9.41
N LEU A 102 -4.36 0.42 -9.53
CA LEU A 102 -3.94 -0.94 -9.19
C LEU A 102 -3.93 -1.17 -7.69
N ILE A 103 -3.57 -0.17 -6.91
CA ILE A 103 -3.65 -0.24 -5.44
C ILE A 103 -5.11 -0.37 -5.00
N ALA A 104 -6.00 0.46 -5.55
CA ALA A 104 -7.43 0.39 -5.24
C ALA A 104 -8.03 -0.95 -5.64
N ALA A 105 -7.67 -1.46 -6.81
CA ALA A 105 -8.14 -2.77 -7.28
C ALA A 105 -7.68 -3.89 -6.35
N SER A 106 -6.46 -3.83 -5.84
CA SER A 106 -5.96 -4.80 -4.87
C SER A 106 -6.77 -4.75 -3.58
N ALA A 107 -7.06 -3.54 -3.09
CA ALA A 107 -7.88 -3.37 -1.89
C ALA A 107 -9.29 -3.94 -2.09
N LEU A 108 -9.89 -3.71 -3.24
CA LEU A 108 -11.20 -4.26 -3.57
C LEU A 108 -11.16 -5.79 -3.63
N PHE A 109 -10.13 -6.36 -4.23
CA PHE A 109 -9.97 -7.81 -4.32
C PHE A 109 -9.90 -8.46 -2.94
N TYR A 110 -9.11 -7.89 -2.04
CA TYR A 110 -8.95 -8.43 -0.68
C TYR A 110 -10.03 -7.92 0.29
N ASN A 111 -10.86 -6.99 -0.16
CA ASN A 111 -11.94 -6.38 0.64
C ASN A 111 -11.42 -5.76 1.94
N VAL A 112 -10.39 -4.94 1.82
CA VAL A 112 -9.75 -4.25 2.94
C VAL A 112 -9.50 -2.78 2.59
N PRO A 113 -9.34 -1.90 3.60
CA PRO A 113 -9.01 -0.49 3.34
C PRO A 113 -7.56 -0.30 2.92
N VAL A 114 -7.30 0.85 2.30
CA VAL A 114 -5.95 1.30 1.95
C VAL A 114 -5.46 2.34 2.95
N ILE A 115 -4.24 2.17 3.44
CA ILE A 115 -3.55 3.21 4.21
C ILE A 115 -2.93 4.17 3.18
N THR A 116 -3.45 5.38 3.08
CA THR A 116 -3.01 6.35 2.07
C THR A 116 -3.29 7.78 2.49
N LYS A 117 -2.35 8.67 2.16
CA LYS A 117 -2.53 10.12 2.27
C LYS A 117 -3.08 10.71 0.96
N ASP A 118 -3.07 9.96 -0.12
CA ASP A 118 -3.43 10.46 -1.45
C ASP A 118 -4.88 10.94 -1.49
N GLU A 119 -5.06 12.23 -1.77
CA GLU A 119 -6.38 12.86 -1.79
C GLU A 119 -7.25 12.36 -2.95
N MET A 120 -6.64 12.10 -4.11
CA MET A 120 -7.37 11.58 -5.27
C MET A 120 -7.98 10.22 -4.94
N LEU A 121 -7.21 9.36 -4.30
CA LEU A 121 -7.69 8.04 -3.91
C LEU A 121 -8.78 8.14 -2.84
N GLN A 122 -8.59 8.99 -1.85
CA GLN A 122 -9.58 9.23 -0.81
C GLN A 122 -10.89 9.77 -1.40
N ASP A 123 -10.80 10.78 -2.27
CA ASP A 123 -11.97 11.43 -2.86
C ASP A 123 -12.70 10.54 -3.86
N SER A 124 -12.00 9.56 -4.45
CA SER A 124 -12.60 8.68 -5.45
C SER A 124 -13.77 7.85 -4.92
N GLY A 125 -13.74 7.49 -3.65
CA GLY A 125 -14.75 6.59 -3.08
C GLY A 125 -14.71 5.18 -3.64
N VAL A 126 -13.72 4.83 -4.45
CA VAL A 126 -13.59 3.51 -5.09
C VAL A 126 -13.35 2.43 -4.05
N CYS A 127 -12.56 2.71 -3.05
CA CYS A 127 -12.27 1.80 -1.95
C CYS A 127 -12.24 2.58 -0.64
N ASN A 128 -12.29 1.87 0.48
CA ASN A 128 -12.14 2.50 1.78
C ASN A 128 -10.68 2.91 1.99
N THR A 129 -10.48 4.09 2.57
CA THR A 129 -9.14 4.61 2.84
C THR A 129 -9.04 5.03 4.29
N ILE A 130 -7.82 5.04 4.81
CA ILE A 130 -7.56 5.49 6.18
C ILE A 130 -6.23 6.22 6.24
N TRP A 131 -6.21 7.28 7.05
CA TRP A 131 -5.01 8.09 7.24
C TRP A 131 -4.98 8.76 8.59
#